data_17215350f45e65cfa548d1e616bf306b
#
_entry.id   17215350f45e65cfa548d1e616bf306b
#
_cell.length_a   1.000
_cell.length_b   1.000
_cell.length_c   1.000
_cell.angle_alpha   90.00
_cell.angle_beta   90.00
_cell.angle_gamma   90.00
#
_symmetry.space_group_name_H-M   'P 1'
#
loop_
_entity.id
_entity.type
_entity.pdbx_description
1 polymer ?
#
loop_
_entity_poly.entity_id
_entity_poly.type
_entity_poly.pdbx_seq_one_letter_code
_entity_poly.pdbx_strand_id
1 'polypeptide(L)'
;MSELALIIEDDEDLADIFAEALRGVGFEVERVLDGRVAQERLKGGQVPFIILLDMHLPHVSGGDLLTIIKQDERFLDTLIIITTADARMGDLYREQADFVLVKPISFVQLRDLTARLKPKQ
;
A
#
# COMPACT_ATOMS: atom_id res chain seq x y z
N MET A 1 14.49 9.28 -11.98
CA MET A 1 14.22 9.18 -10.55
C MET A 1 13.28 8.03 -10.28
N SER A 2 13.49 7.35 -9.16
CA SER A 2 12.64 6.23 -8.78
C SER A 2 11.33 6.71 -8.19
N GLU A 3 10.25 6.02 -8.52
CA GLU A 3 8.97 6.27 -7.90
C GLU A 3 8.94 5.67 -6.50
N LEU A 4 8.21 6.30 -5.59
CA LEU A 4 8.10 5.85 -4.20
C LEU A 4 6.91 4.91 -4.02
N ALA A 5 7.14 3.78 -3.36
CA ALA A 5 6.11 2.89 -2.88
C ALA A 5 6.07 2.96 -1.35
N LEU A 6 4.91 3.25 -0.80
CA LEU A 6 4.69 3.29 0.64
C LEU A 6 3.98 2.01 1.07
N ILE A 7 4.60 1.26 1.97
CA ILE A 7 4.02 0.03 2.51
C ILE A 7 3.54 0.30 3.93
N ILE A 8 2.26 0.09 4.17
CA ILE A 8 1.65 0.21 5.49
C ILE A 8 1.20 -1.18 5.91
N GLU A 9 2.02 -1.84 6.74
CA GLU A 9 1.84 -3.23 7.15
C GLU A 9 2.51 -3.43 8.50
N ASP A 10 1.78 -3.95 9.49
CA ASP A 10 2.31 -4.11 10.85
C ASP A 10 3.17 -5.37 11.04
N ASP A 11 3.03 -6.37 10.18
CA ASP A 11 3.87 -7.56 10.21
C ASP A 11 5.20 -7.25 9.52
N GLU A 12 6.29 -7.19 10.31
CA GLU A 12 7.61 -6.83 9.77
C GLU A 12 8.10 -7.79 8.69
N ASP A 13 7.85 -9.09 8.85
CA ASP A 13 8.29 -10.09 7.89
C ASP A 13 7.58 -9.91 6.55
N LEU A 14 6.27 -9.67 6.59
CA LEU A 14 5.51 -9.38 5.38
C LEU A 14 5.94 -8.07 4.75
N ALA A 15 6.15 -7.03 5.55
CA ALA A 15 6.62 -5.75 5.05
C ALA A 15 7.97 -5.88 4.34
N ASP A 16 8.87 -6.73 4.86
CA ASP A 16 10.17 -7.00 4.24
C ASP A 16 10.00 -7.70 2.89
N ILE A 17 9.13 -8.71 2.82
CA ILE A 17 8.86 -9.44 1.57
C ILE A 17 8.28 -8.49 0.52
N PHE A 18 7.31 -7.67 0.91
CA PHE A 18 6.70 -6.69 0.01
C PHE A 18 7.72 -5.65 -0.45
N ALA A 19 8.57 -5.20 0.46
CA ALA A 19 9.61 -4.23 0.13
C ALA A 19 10.59 -4.79 -0.91
N GLU A 20 11.02 -6.03 -0.74
CA GLU A 20 11.91 -6.68 -1.70
C GLU A 20 11.27 -6.80 -3.07
N ALA A 21 9.99 -7.17 -3.13
CA ALA A 21 9.27 -7.28 -4.40
C ALA A 21 9.23 -5.94 -5.13
N LEU A 22 8.91 -4.87 -4.40
CA LEU A 22 8.80 -3.52 -4.98
C LEU A 22 10.17 -2.96 -5.37
N ARG A 23 11.20 -3.17 -4.56
CA ARG A 23 12.56 -2.77 -4.92
C ARG A 23 13.06 -3.50 -6.16
N GLY A 24 12.73 -4.78 -6.29
CA GLY A 24 13.09 -5.57 -7.46
C GLY A 24 12.49 -5.03 -8.76
N VAL A 25 11.37 -4.32 -8.67
CA VAL A 25 10.74 -3.67 -9.83
C VAL A 25 11.34 -2.27 -10.08
N GLY A 26 12.07 -1.72 -9.11
CA GLY A 26 12.72 -0.42 -9.26
C GLY A 26 12.10 0.70 -8.48
N PHE A 27 11.18 0.40 -7.55
CA PHE A 27 10.64 1.41 -6.65
C PHE A 27 11.60 1.73 -5.52
N GLU A 28 11.62 2.96 -5.07
CA GLU A 28 12.07 3.28 -3.72
C GLU A 28 10.97 2.85 -2.77
N VAL A 29 11.33 2.32 -1.60
CA VAL A 29 10.34 1.78 -0.67
C VAL A 29 10.48 2.43 0.68
N GLU A 30 9.35 2.87 1.22
CA GLU A 30 9.22 3.32 2.60
C GLU A 30 8.26 2.39 3.31
N ARG A 31 8.61 1.94 4.52
CA ARG A 31 7.77 1.04 5.31
C ARG A 31 7.27 1.74 6.55
N VAL A 32 5.99 1.58 6.84
CA VAL A 32 5.34 2.07 8.04
C VAL A 32 4.63 0.91 8.70
N LEU A 33 4.94 0.64 9.96
CA LEU A 33 4.51 -0.59 10.64
C LEU A 33 3.34 -0.37 11.60
N ASP A 34 2.80 0.82 11.67
CA ASP A 34 1.76 1.18 12.65
C ASP A 34 0.80 2.21 12.05
N GLY A 35 -0.48 2.05 12.35
CA GLY A 35 -1.51 2.94 11.82
C GLY A 35 -1.37 4.39 12.25
N ARG A 36 -0.90 4.66 13.48
CA ARG A 36 -0.67 6.04 13.94
C ARG A 36 0.50 6.68 13.20
N VAL A 37 1.57 5.94 13.00
CA VAL A 37 2.72 6.43 12.24
C VAL A 37 2.31 6.70 10.80
N ALA A 38 1.49 5.81 10.23
CA ALA A 38 0.94 6.01 8.88
C ALA A 38 0.10 7.28 8.79
N GLN A 39 -0.75 7.52 9.77
CA GLN A 39 -1.58 8.72 9.82
C GLN A 39 -0.73 9.99 9.82
N GLU A 40 0.33 10.02 10.61
CA GLU A 40 1.27 11.15 10.62
C GLU A 40 2.02 11.28 9.30
N ARG A 41 2.48 10.15 8.74
CA ARG A 41 3.20 10.14 7.47
C ARG A 41 2.36 10.73 6.33
N LEU A 42 1.06 10.45 6.33
CA LEU A 42 0.16 10.91 5.27
C LEU A 42 -0.13 12.41 5.31
N LYS A 43 0.23 13.10 6.39
CA LYS A 43 0.04 14.54 6.51
C LYS A 43 1.05 15.35 5.70
N GLY A 44 2.17 14.76 5.32
CA GLY A 44 3.23 15.47 4.60
C GLY A 44 4.18 14.52 3.92
N GLY A 45 5.29 15.05 3.42
CA GLY A 45 6.32 14.28 2.76
C GLY A 45 6.02 14.01 1.29
N GLN A 46 6.87 13.20 0.68
CA GLN A 46 6.73 12.85 -0.73
C GLN A 46 5.45 12.04 -0.97
N VAL A 47 4.70 12.39 -2.00
CA VAL A 47 3.50 11.66 -2.40
C VAL A 47 3.93 10.35 -3.08
N PRO A 48 3.49 9.18 -2.56
CA PRO A 48 3.85 7.92 -3.18
C PRO A 48 3.15 7.71 -4.52
N PHE A 49 3.80 6.97 -5.42
CA PHE A 49 3.18 6.47 -6.64
C PHE A 49 2.19 5.33 -6.32
N ILE A 50 2.57 4.46 -5.36
CA ILE A 50 1.75 3.33 -4.89
C ILE A 50 1.71 3.36 -3.37
N ILE A 51 0.53 3.09 -2.81
CA ILE A 51 0.38 2.77 -1.38
C ILE A 51 -0.14 1.34 -1.28
N LEU A 52 0.62 0.50 -0.58
CA LEU A 52 0.19 -0.86 -0.22
C LEU A 52 -0.34 -0.79 1.21
N LEU A 53 -1.63 -1.00 1.40
CA LEU A 53 -2.32 -0.73 2.65
C LEU A 53 -2.95 -1.99 3.23
N ASP A 54 -2.45 -2.43 4.38
CA ASP A 54 -3.07 -3.52 5.15
C ASP A 54 -4.32 -3.00 5.84
N MET A 55 -5.41 -3.75 5.73
CA MET A 55 -6.69 -3.37 6.34
C MET A 55 -6.75 -3.70 7.83
N HIS A 56 -5.83 -4.56 8.34
CA HIS A 56 -5.80 -4.98 9.74
C HIS A 56 -4.59 -4.42 10.47
N LEU A 57 -4.69 -3.16 10.87
CA LEU A 57 -3.62 -2.46 11.56
C LEU A 57 -4.00 -2.17 13.01
N PRO A 58 -3.03 -2.14 13.93
CA PRO A 58 -3.29 -1.67 15.29
C PRO A 58 -3.51 -0.15 15.31
N HIS A 59 -4.28 0.31 16.26
CA HIS A 59 -4.55 1.72 16.61
C HIS A 59 -5.41 2.47 15.60
N VAL A 60 -4.97 2.61 14.36
CA VAL A 60 -5.76 3.26 13.30
C VAL A 60 -5.99 2.23 12.21
N SER A 61 -7.24 1.95 11.88
CA SER A 61 -7.58 0.90 10.92
C SER A 61 -7.18 1.28 9.49
N GLY A 62 -6.98 0.26 8.65
CA GLY A 62 -6.76 0.48 7.22
C GLY A 62 -7.91 1.23 6.56
N GLY A 63 -9.15 0.96 7.00
CA GLY A 63 -10.32 1.68 6.49
C GLY A 63 -10.28 3.17 6.79
N ASP A 64 -9.85 3.54 8.01
CA ASP A 64 -9.71 4.95 8.39
C ASP A 64 -8.61 5.63 7.58
N LEU A 65 -7.48 4.94 7.39
CA LEU A 65 -6.38 5.47 6.57
C LEU A 65 -6.81 5.64 5.12
N LEU A 66 -7.58 4.69 4.59
CA LEU A 66 -8.11 4.78 3.22
C LEU A 66 -9.00 6.02 3.06
N THR A 67 -9.85 6.31 4.04
CA THR A 67 -10.68 7.51 4.04
C THR A 67 -9.81 8.78 3.99
N ILE A 68 -8.76 8.83 4.81
CA ILE A 68 -7.83 9.96 4.82
C ILE A 68 -7.20 10.15 3.44
N ILE A 69 -6.72 9.06 2.84
CA ILE A 69 -6.09 9.10 1.52
C ILE A 69 -7.07 9.58 0.45
N LYS A 70 -8.28 9.04 0.44
CA LYS A 70 -9.27 9.37 -0.59
C LYS A 70 -9.80 10.80 -0.49
N GLN A 71 -9.72 11.41 0.68
CA GLN A 71 -10.16 12.79 0.88
C GLN A 71 -9.08 13.84 0.61
N ASP A 72 -7.85 13.40 0.36
CA ASP A 72 -6.71 14.29 0.16
C ASP A 72 -6.33 14.35 -1.32
N GLU A 73 -6.44 15.53 -1.92
CA GLU A 73 -6.17 15.73 -3.34
C GLU A 73 -4.74 15.37 -3.75
N ARG A 74 -3.79 15.44 -2.82
CA ARG A 74 -2.40 15.07 -3.10
C ARG A 74 -2.27 13.63 -3.57
N PHE A 75 -3.18 12.75 -3.15
CA PHE A 75 -3.14 11.32 -3.48
C PHE A 75 -4.05 10.95 -4.65
N LEU A 76 -4.54 11.94 -5.39
CA LEU A 76 -5.49 11.69 -6.49
C LEU A 76 -4.95 10.67 -7.51
N ASP A 77 -3.67 10.76 -7.83
CA ASP A 77 -3.03 9.89 -8.81
C ASP A 77 -2.27 8.70 -8.18
N THR A 78 -2.30 8.59 -6.85
CA THR A 78 -1.65 7.48 -6.16
C THR A 78 -2.45 6.21 -6.34
N LEU A 79 -1.79 5.11 -6.75
CA LEU A 79 -2.43 3.80 -6.85
C LEU A 79 -2.53 3.18 -5.46
N ILE A 80 -3.72 2.70 -5.13
CA ILE A 80 -3.99 2.09 -3.83
C ILE A 80 -4.16 0.58 -4.01
N ILE A 81 -3.31 -0.20 -3.35
CA ILE A 81 -3.41 -1.66 -3.31
C ILE A 81 -3.74 -2.03 -1.87
N ILE A 82 -4.94 -2.56 -1.65
CA ILE A 82 -5.35 -3.04 -0.33
C ILE A 82 -4.91 -4.49 -0.18
N THR A 83 -4.38 -4.83 1.00
CA THR A 83 -4.10 -6.21 1.38
C THR A 83 -4.95 -6.59 2.59
N THR A 84 -5.50 -7.79 2.60
CA THR A 84 -6.36 -8.26 3.68
C THR A 84 -6.35 -9.78 3.74
N ALA A 85 -6.47 -10.34 4.95
CA ALA A 85 -6.70 -11.77 5.13
C ALA A 85 -8.17 -12.14 4.97
N ASP A 86 -9.07 -11.16 4.94
CA ASP A 86 -10.52 -11.37 4.84
C ASP A 86 -11.04 -10.89 3.47
N ALA A 87 -11.43 -11.84 2.62
CA ALA A 87 -11.95 -11.55 1.29
C ALA A 87 -13.20 -10.66 1.33
N ARG A 88 -14.03 -10.80 2.36
CA ARG A 88 -15.25 -9.98 2.48
C ARG A 88 -14.92 -8.52 2.75
N MET A 89 -13.90 -8.27 3.56
CA MET A 89 -13.41 -6.91 3.79
C MET A 89 -12.83 -6.33 2.50
N GLY A 90 -12.11 -7.15 1.73
CA GLY A 90 -11.61 -6.74 0.42
C GLY A 90 -12.73 -6.31 -0.51
N ASP A 91 -13.82 -7.08 -0.56
CA ASP A 91 -14.98 -6.74 -1.40
C ASP A 91 -15.64 -5.45 -0.95
N LEU A 92 -15.70 -5.20 0.37
CA LEU A 92 -16.31 -3.99 0.93
C LEU A 92 -15.59 -2.73 0.46
N TYR A 93 -14.29 -2.77 0.30
CA TYR A 93 -13.47 -1.61 -0.07
C TYR A 93 -13.02 -1.61 -1.54
N ARG A 94 -13.47 -2.57 -2.33
CA ARG A 94 -12.97 -2.77 -3.70
C ARG A 94 -13.13 -1.52 -4.59
N GLU A 95 -14.22 -0.80 -4.43
CA GLU A 95 -14.47 0.40 -5.25
C GLU A 95 -13.60 1.58 -4.86
N GLN A 96 -13.03 1.55 -3.66
CA GLN A 96 -12.18 2.64 -3.16
C GLN A 96 -10.70 2.41 -3.42
N ALA A 97 -10.33 1.24 -3.90
CA ALA A 97 -8.94 0.87 -4.17
C ALA A 97 -8.78 0.52 -5.65
N ASP A 98 -7.55 0.61 -6.13
CA ASP A 98 -7.24 0.18 -7.50
C ASP A 98 -7.12 -1.33 -7.59
N PHE A 99 -6.59 -1.96 -6.53
CA PHE A 99 -6.46 -3.41 -6.45
C PHE A 99 -6.70 -3.88 -5.03
N VAL A 100 -7.21 -5.10 -4.91
CA VAL A 100 -7.38 -5.79 -3.62
C VAL A 100 -6.69 -7.14 -3.71
N LEU A 101 -5.75 -7.39 -2.81
CA LEU A 101 -5.03 -8.67 -2.72
C LEU A 101 -5.40 -9.35 -1.41
N VAL A 102 -5.84 -10.61 -1.50
CA VAL A 102 -6.19 -11.40 -0.32
C VAL A 102 -4.98 -12.23 0.09
N LYS A 103 -4.59 -12.13 1.35
CA LYS A 103 -3.46 -12.88 1.90
C LYS A 103 -3.76 -14.39 1.91
N PRO A 104 -2.77 -15.26 1.68
CA PRO A 104 -1.35 -14.95 1.53
C PRO A 104 -1.02 -14.41 0.14
N ILE A 105 -0.13 -13.43 0.10
CA ILE A 105 0.31 -12.80 -1.14
C ILE A 105 1.76 -13.20 -1.39
N SER A 106 2.03 -13.81 -2.56
CA SER A 106 3.38 -14.23 -2.88
C SER A 106 4.24 -13.05 -3.36
N PHE A 107 5.54 -13.19 -3.17
CA PHE A 107 6.53 -12.25 -3.73
C PHE A 107 6.32 -12.06 -5.23
N VAL A 108 6.17 -13.17 -5.96
CA VAL A 108 6.01 -13.13 -7.42
C VAL A 108 4.73 -12.42 -7.85
N GLN A 109 3.63 -12.68 -7.14
CA GLN A 109 2.35 -12.04 -7.43
C GLN A 109 2.46 -10.51 -7.31
N LEU A 110 3.03 -10.05 -6.21
CA LEU A 110 3.17 -8.61 -5.96
C LEU A 110 4.17 -7.98 -6.93
N ARG A 111 5.31 -8.66 -7.17
CA ARG A 111 6.31 -8.20 -8.12
C ARG A 111 5.70 -8.02 -9.51
N ASP A 112 4.98 -9.01 -10.00
CA ASP A 112 4.44 -8.99 -11.37
C ASP A 112 3.35 -7.93 -11.51
N LEU A 113 2.48 -7.78 -10.50
CA LEU A 113 1.45 -6.75 -10.51
C LEU A 113 2.08 -5.35 -10.55
N THR A 114 3.02 -5.08 -9.66
CA THR A 114 3.62 -3.75 -9.55
C THR A 114 4.52 -3.41 -10.73
N ALA A 115 5.13 -4.42 -11.35
CA ALA A 115 5.90 -4.22 -12.59
C ALA A 115 5.01 -3.68 -13.72
N ARG A 116 3.77 -4.16 -13.80
CA ARG A 116 2.81 -3.68 -14.81
C ARG A 116 2.30 -2.28 -14.52
N LEU A 117 2.28 -1.89 -13.25
CA LEU A 117 1.78 -0.58 -12.82
C LEU A 117 2.84 0.51 -12.87
N LYS A 118 4.11 0.14 -12.86
CA LYS A 118 5.20 1.10 -12.85
C LYS A 118 5.18 1.94 -14.13
N PRO A 119 5.39 3.28 -14.03
CA PRO A 119 5.39 4.12 -15.23
C PRO A 119 6.47 3.66 -16.21
N LYS A 120 6.13 3.63 -17.48
CA LYS A 120 7.11 3.37 -18.55
C LYS A 120 7.88 4.65 -18.80
N GLN A 121 9.18 4.50 -18.99
CA GLN A 121 10.07 5.61 -19.31
C GLN A 121 10.18 5.82 -20.80
#